data_b223e0190855200056c21e57db1c3a27
#
_entry.id   b223e0190855200056c21e57db1c3a27
#
_cell.length_a   1.000
_cell.length_b   1.000
_cell.length_c   1.000
_cell.angle_alpha   90.00
_cell.angle_beta   90.00
_cell.angle_gamma   90.00
#
_symmetry.space_group_name_H-M   'P 1'
#
loop_
_entity.id
_entity.type
_entity.pdbx_description
1 polymer ?
#
loop_
_entity_poly.entity_id
_entity_poly.type
_entity_poly.pdbx_seq_one_letter_code
_entity_poly.pdbx_strand_id
1 'polypeptide(L)'
;MKWHPSSLGKLMTSPKAKSEILSETAKSYIKMKAKEDYFGFKTSITTKPMLKGIDWEEESIALVNQVRGSFYVKNNERFENEYLTGQPDIILDDCIIDIKTSWSLETWPAIPDEGINKDYEWQLRAYCWLLNKQYAELIYCLIDTDDSLLNEWDNIFIHKVSHIDPAKRITVLKYEFAGEHHIDQMKEKLTAASEYYSQYINQLNNK
;
A
#
# COMPACT_ATOMS: atom_id res chain seq x y z
N MET A 1 -19.83 -3.44 1.26
CA MET A 1 -18.49 -3.60 1.84
C MET A 1 -17.60 -2.46 1.36
N LYS A 2 -16.71 -1.92 2.21
CA LYS A 2 -15.70 -0.93 1.78
C LYS A 2 -14.33 -1.61 1.69
N TRP A 3 -13.57 -1.29 0.65
CA TRP A 3 -12.28 -1.90 0.40
C TRP A 3 -11.13 -0.97 0.85
N HIS A 4 -10.00 -1.55 1.22
CA HIS A 4 -8.81 -0.77 1.59
C HIS A 4 -7.99 -0.41 0.34
N PRO A 5 -7.49 0.82 0.21
CA PRO A 5 -6.59 1.21 -0.88
C PRO A 5 -5.42 0.24 -1.09
N SER A 6 -4.80 -0.25 -0.02
CA SER A 6 -3.72 -1.24 -0.07
C SER A 6 -4.11 -2.60 -0.66
N SER A 7 -5.42 -2.89 -0.80
CA SER A 7 -5.90 -4.12 -1.44
C SER A 7 -6.18 -3.97 -2.93
N LEU A 8 -6.17 -2.73 -3.46
CA LEU A 8 -6.56 -2.48 -4.84
C LEU A 8 -5.65 -3.15 -5.86
N GLY A 9 -4.36 -3.25 -5.60
CA GLY A 9 -3.46 -3.98 -6.49
C GLY A 9 -3.96 -5.38 -6.83
N LYS A 10 -4.51 -6.11 -5.85
CA LYS A 10 -5.10 -7.44 -6.06
C LYS A 10 -6.43 -7.39 -6.80
N LEU A 11 -7.28 -6.40 -6.50
CA LEU A 11 -8.62 -6.26 -7.09
C LEU A 11 -8.56 -5.74 -8.54
N MET A 12 -7.58 -4.89 -8.85
CA MET A 12 -7.43 -4.25 -10.16
C MET A 12 -6.70 -5.12 -11.19
N THR A 13 -6.31 -6.34 -10.84
CA THR A 13 -5.70 -7.28 -11.79
C THR A 13 -6.64 -7.59 -12.96
N SER A 14 -6.06 -7.73 -14.17
CA SER A 14 -6.82 -8.00 -15.39
C SER A 14 -7.25 -9.46 -15.48
N PRO A 15 -8.53 -9.75 -15.82
CA PRO A 15 -8.97 -11.10 -16.08
C PRO A 15 -8.38 -11.64 -17.39
N LYS A 16 -8.26 -12.97 -17.50
CA LYS A 16 -7.82 -13.62 -18.74
C LYS A 16 -8.89 -13.54 -19.85
N ALA A 17 -10.14 -13.72 -19.47
CA ALA A 17 -11.27 -13.64 -20.39
C ALA A 17 -11.82 -12.20 -20.42
N LYS A 18 -11.95 -11.62 -21.62
CA LYS A 18 -12.46 -10.24 -21.79
C LYS A 18 -13.92 -10.04 -21.33
N SER A 19 -14.68 -11.12 -21.19
CA SER A 19 -16.07 -11.11 -20.70
C SER A 19 -16.17 -11.04 -19.18
N GLU A 20 -15.08 -11.18 -18.45
CA GLU A 20 -15.05 -11.13 -16.99
C GLU A 20 -14.53 -9.78 -16.48
N ILE A 21 -15.14 -9.27 -15.42
CA ILE A 21 -14.67 -8.05 -14.74
C ILE A 21 -13.57 -8.39 -13.75
N LEU A 22 -13.71 -9.46 -12.97
CA LEU A 22 -12.78 -9.88 -11.94
C LEU A 22 -11.83 -10.96 -12.45
N SER A 23 -10.55 -10.80 -12.17
CA SER A 23 -9.56 -11.84 -12.39
C SER A 23 -9.66 -12.96 -11.35
N GLU A 24 -9.03 -14.11 -11.60
CA GLU A 24 -8.94 -15.19 -10.63
C GLU A 24 -8.15 -14.80 -9.37
N THR A 25 -7.15 -13.91 -9.51
CA THR A 25 -6.43 -13.30 -8.37
C THR A 25 -7.38 -12.50 -7.50
N ALA A 26 -8.20 -11.62 -8.10
CA ALA A 26 -9.19 -10.84 -7.37
C ALA A 26 -10.23 -11.74 -6.69
N LYS A 27 -10.79 -12.71 -7.40
CA LYS A 27 -11.78 -13.67 -6.85
C LYS A 27 -11.18 -14.45 -5.65
N SER A 28 -9.93 -14.90 -5.77
CA SER A 28 -9.24 -15.63 -4.68
C SER A 28 -9.04 -14.75 -3.45
N TYR A 29 -8.63 -13.50 -3.65
CA TYR A 29 -8.49 -12.52 -2.57
C TYR A 29 -9.83 -12.25 -1.88
N ILE A 30 -10.91 -12.03 -2.65
CA ILE A 30 -12.25 -11.77 -2.11
C ILE A 30 -12.76 -12.97 -1.30
N LYS A 31 -12.59 -14.21 -1.82
CA LYS A 31 -12.95 -15.44 -1.07
C LYS A 31 -12.21 -15.57 0.25
N MET A 32 -10.90 -15.23 0.25
CA MET A 32 -10.11 -15.22 1.48
C MET A 32 -10.69 -14.23 2.49
N LYS A 33 -10.94 -12.98 2.07
CA LYS A 33 -11.54 -11.95 2.95
C LYS A 33 -12.92 -12.35 3.47
N ALA A 34 -13.78 -12.91 2.61
CA ALA A 34 -15.10 -13.40 3.03
C ALA A 34 -15.00 -14.52 4.07
N LYS A 35 -14.01 -15.43 3.96
CA LYS A 35 -13.78 -16.46 4.96
C LYS A 35 -13.24 -15.87 6.28
N GLU A 36 -12.32 -14.91 6.21
CA GLU A 36 -11.82 -14.21 7.40
C GLU A 36 -12.97 -13.60 8.20
N ASP A 37 -13.87 -12.88 7.51
CA ASP A 37 -15.00 -12.21 8.13
C ASP A 37 -16.05 -13.22 8.64
N TYR A 38 -16.35 -14.26 7.87
CA TYR A 38 -17.36 -15.26 8.21
C TYR A 38 -16.96 -16.15 9.40
N PHE A 39 -15.70 -16.57 9.47
CA PHE A 39 -15.19 -17.47 10.50
C PHE A 39 -14.47 -16.74 11.64
N GLY A 40 -14.31 -15.42 11.58
CA GLY A 40 -13.71 -14.62 12.64
C GLY A 40 -12.20 -14.83 12.82
N PHE A 41 -11.46 -15.08 11.75
CA PHE A 41 -10.00 -15.23 11.81
C PHE A 41 -9.29 -14.25 10.85
N LYS A 42 -7.99 -14.10 11.01
CA LYS A 42 -7.16 -13.32 10.09
C LYS A 42 -6.01 -14.19 9.57
N THR A 43 -5.83 -14.18 8.26
CA THR A 43 -4.71 -14.88 7.58
C THR A 43 -3.46 -14.01 7.45
N SER A 44 -3.29 -13.01 8.31
CA SER A 44 -2.11 -12.16 8.23
C SER A 44 -0.85 -12.91 8.65
N ILE A 45 0.04 -13.17 7.70
CA ILE A 45 1.42 -13.54 7.99
C ILE A 45 2.17 -12.21 8.15
N THR A 46 2.54 -11.87 9.37
CA THR A 46 3.39 -10.72 9.62
C THR A 46 4.85 -11.12 9.42
N THR A 47 5.47 -10.61 8.36
CA THR A 47 6.89 -10.84 8.10
C THR A 47 7.74 -9.75 8.79
N LYS A 48 9.03 -10.03 9.03
CA LYS A 48 9.96 -9.05 9.60
C LYS A 48 10.03 -7.73 8.80
N PRO A 49 10.07 -7.73 7.45
CA PRO A 49 9.95 -6.51 6.66
C PRO A 49 8.64 -5.74 6.90
N MET A 50 7.52 -6.44 7.08
CA MET A 50 6.24 -5.79 7.39
C MET A 50 6.25 -5.16 8.79
N LEU A 51 6.83 -5.85 9.79
CA LEU A 51 7.01 -5.29 11.14
C LEU A 51 7.86 -4.03 11.08
N LYS A 52 9.01 -4.07 10.40
CA LYS A 52 9.83 -2.87 10.20
C LYS A 52 9.04 -1.73 9.58
N GLY A 53 8.22 -2.00 8.56
CA GLY A 53 7.38 -0.99 7.91
C GLY A 53 6.36 -0.36 8.85
N ILE A 54 5.80 -1.13 9.78
CA ILE A 54 4.79 -0.65 10.73
C ILE A 54 5.44 0.11 11.89
N ASP A 55 6.46 -0.49 12.50
CA ASP A 55 7.02 -0.02 13.76
C ASP A 55 7.99 1.17 13.58
N TRP A 56 8.59 1.32 12.39
CA TRP A 56 9.57 2.39 12.07
C TRP A 56 9.13 3.33 10.95
N GLU A 57 7.82 3.48 10.73
CA GLU A 57 7.29 4.42 9.75
C GLU A 57 7.59 5.88 10.14
N GLU A 58 7.53 6.22 11.43
CA GLU A 58 7.82 7.57 11.92
C GLU A 58 9.28 7.97 11.69
N GLU A 59 10.23 7.04 11.84
CA GLU A 59 11.64 7.25 11.53
C GLU A 59 11.86 7.48 10.03
N SER A 60 11.10 6.77 9.19
CA SER A 60 11.11 7.00 7.75
C SER A 60 10.57 8.39 7.40
N ILE A 61 9.51 8.85 8.05
CA ILE A 61 8.99 10.22 7.90
C ILE A 61 10.03 11.24 8.39
N ALA A 62 10.72 10.98 9.50
CA ALA A 62 11.78 11.84 10.01
C ALA A 62 12.95 11.96 9.02
N LEU A 63 13.34 10.87 8.35
CA LEU A 63 14.35 10.88 7.30
C LEU A 63 13.92 11.77 6.12
N VAL A 64 12.66 11.64 5.66
CA VAL A 64 12.10 12.48 4.59
C VAL A 64 12.10 13.95 4.99
N ASN A 65 11.69 14.26 6.22
CA ASN A 65 11.70 15.61 6.77
C ASN A 65 13.12 16.21 6.80
N GLN A 66 14.10 15.42 7.25
CA GLN A 66 15.49 15.84 7.25
C GLN A 66 16.01 16.18 5.85
N VAL A 67 15.70 15.34 4.86
CA VAL A 67 16.20 15.52 3.49
C VAL A 67 15.51 16.70 2.79
N ARG A 68 14.23 16.92 3.04
CA ARG A 68 13.43 17.94 2.38
C ARG A 68 13.38 19.29 3.12
N GLY A 69 13.88 19.33 4.35
CA GLY A 69 13.69 20.50 5.22
C GLY A 69 12.21 20.76 5.53
N SER A 70 11.41 19.70 5.62
CA SER A 70 9.95 19.73 5.84
C SER A 70 9.60 19.32 7.28
N PHE A 71 8.33 19.48 7.62
CA PHE A 71 7.76 19.07 8.91
C PHE A 71 6.51 18.25 8.70
N TYR A 72 6.59 17.21 7.86
CA TYR A 72 5.49 16.30 7.64
C TYR A 72 5.17 15.52 8.91
N VAL A 73 3.88 15.38 9.18
CA VAL A 73 3.37 14.63 10.33
C VAL A 73 2.56 13.46 9.79
N LYS A 74 2.71 12.31 10.43
CA LYS A 74 1.91 11.13 10.13
C LYS A 74 0.42 11.44 10.32
N ASN A 75 -0.37 11.11 9.31
CA ASN A 75 -1.81 11.21 9.43
C ASN A 75 -2.36 10.05 10.27
N ASN A 76 -3.22 10.38 11.24
CA ASN A 76 -3.90 9.40 12.10
C ASN A 76 -5.40 9.29 11.80
N GLU A 77 -5.91 10.05 10.83
CA GLU A 77 -7.31 10.04 10.45
C GLU A 77 -7.60 9.02 9.36
N ARG A 78 -8.72 8.35 9.52
CA ARG A 78 -9.26 7.42 8.53
C ARG A 78 -10.36 8.11 7.72
N PHE A 79 -10.26 7.99 6.42
CA PHE A 79 -11.22 8.54 5.46
C PHE A 79 -12.00 7.42 4.79
N GLU A 80 -13.22 7.75 4.38
CA GLU A 80 -14.06 6.78 3.67
C GLU A 80 -15.01 7.45 2.69
N ASN A 81 -15.34 6.71 1.64
CA ASN A 81 -16.45 7.00 0.75
C ASN A 81 -17.34 5.75 0.59
N GLU A 82 -18.19 5.71 -0.42
CA GLU A 82 -19.07 4.56 -0.71
C GLU A 82 -18.28 3.25 -0.93
N TYR A 83 -17.09 3.31 -1.54
CA TYR A 83 -16.31 2.16 -2.02
C TYR A 83 -15.10 1.83 -1.15
N LEU A 84 -14.50 2.86 -0.58
CA LEU A 84 -13.18 2.78 0.04
C LEU A 84 -13.18 3.23 1.49
N THR A 85 -12.29 2.65 2.29
CA THR A 85 -11.90 3.15 3.61
C THR A 85 -10.39 3.01 3.75
N GLY A 86 -9.69 4.10 4.11
CA GLY A 86 -8.24 4.10 4.18
C GLY A 86 -7.66 5.24 5.02
N GLN A 87 -6.39 5.10 5.31
CA GLN A 87 -5.61 6.05 6.09
C GLN A 87 -4.25 6.21 5.39
N PRO A 88 -4.07 7.26 4.56
CA PRO A 88 -2.80 7.55 3.94
C PRO A 88 -1.80 8.08 4.97
N ASP A 89 -0.50 7.94 4.71
CA ASP A 89 0.54 8.26 5.69
C ASP A 89 0.69 9.77 5.89
N ILE A 90 0.73 10.56 4.80
CA ILE A 90 0.86 12.02 4.86
C ILE A 90 -0.10 12.65 3.84
N ILE A 91 -0.81 13.70 4.26
CA ILE A 91 -1.76 14.44 3.42
C ILE A 91 -1.28 15.88 3.30
N LEU A 92 -1.09 16.34 2.08
CA LEU A 92 -0.81 17.73 1.73
C LEU A 92 -2.00 18.36 1.01
N ASP A 93 -1.93 19.65 0.69
CA ASP A 93 -3.05 20.37 0.07
C ASP A 93 -3.53 19.75 -1.25
N ASP A 94 -2.61 19.30 -2.10
CA ASP A 94 -2.89 18.71 -3.42
C ASP A 94 -2.27 17.34 -3.65
N CYS A 95 -1.52 16.84 -2.68
CA CYS A 95 -0.71 15.62 -2.80
C CYS A 95 -0.90 14.66 -1.63
N ILE A 96 -0.84 13.37 -1.92
CA ILE A 96 -0.71 12.28 -0.93
C ILE A 96 0.73 11.78 -0.98
N ILE A 97 1.33 11.53 0.18
CA ILE A 97 2.63 10.85 0.26
C ILE A 97 2.41 9.51 0.98
N ASP A 98 2.86 8.44 0.36
CA ASP A 98 2.88 7.09 0.93
C ASP A 98 4.33 6.66 1.16
N ILE A 99 4.64 6.28 2.39
CA ILE A 99 5.99 5.94 2.84
C ILE A 99 6.18 4.43 2.80
N LYS A 100 7.29 4.00 2.24
CA LYS A 100 7.69 2.59 2.22
C LYS A 100 9.05 2.43 2.89
N THR A 101 9.06 1.87 4.08
CA THR A 101 10.29 1.52 4.80
C THR A 101 10.90 0.27 4.19
N SER A 102 12.06 0.39 3.57
CA SER A 102 12.77 -0.73 2.94
C SER A 102 13.43 -1.63 3.98
N TRP A 103 13.42 -2.95 3.74
CA TRP A 103 13.98 -3.93 4.66
C TRP A 103 15.50 -3.78 4.82
N SER A 104 16.21 -3.65 3.70
CA SER A 104 17.67 -3.57 3.67
C SER A 104 18.14 -2.78 2.46
N LEU A 105 19.44 -2.47 2.41
CA LEU A 105 20.08 -1.83 1.27
C LEU A 105 19.90 -2.66 -0.03
N GLU A 106 19.86 -3.99 0.09
CA GLU A 106 19.70 -4.90 -1.04
C GLU A 106 18.29 -4.86 -1.64
N THR A 107 17.26 -4.65 -0.80
CA THR A 107 15.87 -4.61 -1.24
C THR A 107 15.34 -3.21 -1.50
N TRP A 108 16.15 -2.19 -1.20
CA TRP A 108 15.79 -0.80 -1.41
C TRP A 108 15.95 -0.41 -2.89
N PRO A 109 14.94 0.17 -3.54
CA PRO A 109 15.06 0.67 -4.90
C PRO A 109 15.91 1.95 -4.90
N ALA A 110 17.13 1.88 -5.40
CA ALA A 110 18.09 2.98 -5.39
C ALA A 110 17.73 4.09 -6.41
N ILE A 111 17.00 3.73 -7.46
CA ILE A 111 16.49 4.65 -8.49
C ILE A 111 14.98 4.48 -8.68
N PRO A 112 14.25 5.50 -9.15
CA PRO A 112 12.80 5.46 -9.29
C PRO A 112 12.28 4.26 -10.10
N ASP A 113 12.94 3.90 -11.19
CA ASP A 113 12.51 2.80 -12.07
C ASP A 113 12.47 1.43 -11.36
N GLU A 114 13.34 1.21 -10.39
CA GLU A 114 13.36 0.00 -9.57
C GLU A 114 12.19 -0.05 -8.56
N GLY A 115 11.65 1.11 -8.22
CA GLY A 115 10.55 1.26 -7.25
C GLY A 115 9.16 1.17 -7.87
N ILE A 116 9.05 1.04 -9.19
CA ILE A 116 7.75 0.98 -9.87
C ILE A 116 7.01 -0.29 -9.47
N ASN A 117 5.86 -0.11 -8.82
CA ASN A 117 5.01 -1.20 -8.37
C ASN A 117 3.52 -0.86 -8.64
N LYS A 118 2.89 -1.67 -9.48
CA LYS A 118 1.48 -1.45 -9.86
C LYS A 118 0.51 -1.54 -8.68
N ASP A 119 0.81 -2.34 -7.67
CA ASP A 119 -0.05 -2.45 -6.49
C ASP A 119 -0.04 -1.15 -5.69
N TYR A 120 1.14 -0.53 -5.53
CA TYR A 120 1.27 0.77 -4.88
C TYR A 120 0.69 1.91 -5.72
N GLU A 121 0.82 1.84 -7.05
CA GLU A 121 0.18 2.80 -7.93
C GLU A 121 -1.35 2.78 -7.77
N TRP A 122 -1.98 1.61 -7.73
CA TRP A 122 -3.42 1.51 -7.46
C TRP A 122 -3.79 1.98 -6.05
N GLN A 123 -2.95 1.73 -5.05
CA GLN A 123 -3.14 2.25 -3.70
C GLN A 123 -3.16 3.79 -3.70
N LEU A 124 -2.20 4.42 -4.36
CA LEU A 124 -2.11 5.87 -4.48
C LEU A 124 -3.30 6.47 -5.25
N ARG A 125 -3.69 5.87 -6.38
CA ARG A 125 -4.90 6.27 -7.13
C ARG A 125 -6.14 6.24 -6.25
N ALA A 126 -6.29 5.20 -5.43
CA ALA A 126 -7.40 5.08 -4.50
C ALA A 126 -7.39 6.16 -3.41
N TYR A 127 -6.23 6.48 -2.86
CA TYR A 127 -6.11 7.58 -1.91
C TYR A 127 -6.39 8.95 -2.56
N CYS A 128 -5.88 9.18 -3.76
CA CYS A 128 -6.17 10.41 -4.51
C CYS A 128 -7.67 10.56 -4.79
N TRP A 129 -8.35 9.48 -5.20
CA TRP A 129 -9.80 9.50 -5.35
C TRP A 129 -10.52 9.74 -4.02
N LEU A 130 -10.12 9.03 -2.95
CA LEU A 130 -10.75 9.13 -1.63
C LEU A 130 -10.73 10.56 -1.07
N LEU A 131 -9.62 11.28 -1.30
CA LEU A 131 -9.36 12.62 -0.75
C LEU A 131 -9.43 13.74 -1.80
N ASN A 132 -9.86 13.42 -3.03
CA ASN A 132 -9.93 14.37 -4.14
C ASN A 132 -8.59 15.13 -4.38
N LYS A 133 -7.49 14.34 -4.44
CA LYS A 133 -6.14 14.85 -4.73
C LYS A 133 -5.73 14.45 -6.14
N GLN A 134 -4.85 15.25 -6.75
CA GLN A 134 -4.37 14.99 -8.11
C GLN A 134 -2.99 14.36 -8.13
N TYR A 135 -2.19 14.64 -7.12
CA TYR A 135 -0.79 14.20 -7.05
C TYR A 135 -0.58 13.18 -5.94
N ALA A 136 0.36 12.29 -6.18
CA ALA A 136 0.84 11.38 -5.15
C ALA A 136 2.35 11.17 -5.28
N GLU A 137 3.00 10.93 -4.16
CA GLU A 137 4.39 10.49 -4.10
C GLU A 137 4.47 9.16 -3.36
N LEU A 138 5.25 8.24 -3.90
CA LEU A 138 5.71 7.04 -3.23
C LEU A 138 7.16 7.26 -2.83
N ILE A 139 7.45 7.21 -1.54
CA ILE A 139 8.80 7.46 -1.04
C ILE A 139 9.32 6.20 -0.35
N TYR A 140 10.32 5.58 -0.95
CA TYR A 140 11.05 4.50 -0.32
C TYR A 140 12.15 5.08 0.57
N CYS A 141 12.12 4.69 1.82
CA CYS A 141 13.08 5.10 2.84
C CYS A 141 13.97 3.93 3.26
N LEU A 142 15.27 4.18 3.28
CA LEU A 142 16.27 3.25 3.78
C LEU A 142 16.76 3.73 5.15
N ILE A 143 16.31 3.06 6.20
CA ILE A 143 16.67 3.29 7.60
C ILE A 143 17.27 2.03 8.21
N ASP A 144 17.93 2.16 9.35
CA ASP A 144 18.48 1.01 10.07
C ASP A 144 17.37 0.00 10.39
N THR A 145 17.72 -1.28 10.35
CA THR A 145 16.88 -2.35 10.87
C THR A 145 17.23 -2.59 12.33
N ASP A 146 16.21 -2.64 13.18
CA ASP A 146 16.39 -2.94 14.59
C ASP A 146 16.97 -4.34 14.80
N ASP A 147 17.86 -4.50 15.78
CA ASP A 147 18.53 -5.76 16.04
C ASP A 147 17.57 -6.89 16.44
N SER A 148 16.42 -6.54 17.04
CA SER A 148 15.38 -7.52 17.39
C SER A 148 14.73 -8.18 16.16
N LEU A 149 14.83 -7.56 15.00
CA LEU A 149 14.34 -8.11 13.73
C LEU A 149 15.41 -8.91 12.97
N LEU A 150 16.69 -8.83 13.37
CA LEU A 150 17.78 -9.52 12.69
C LEU A 150 18.03 -10.91 13.29
N ASN A 151 18.55 -11.82 12.46
CA ASN A 151 19.07 -13.10 12.91
C ASN A 151 20.60 -13.05 12.94
N GLU A 152 21.24 -13.98 13.60
CA GLU A 152 22.71 -14.11 13.67
C GLU A 152 23.39 -14.26 12.30
N TRP A 153 22.64 -14.72 11.29
CA TRP A 153 23.13 -14.95 9.93
C TRP A 153 22.89 -13.78 8.98
N ASP A 154 22.13 -12.76 9.42
CA ASP A 154 21.83 -11.61 8.57
C ASP A 154 23.08 -10.74 8.41
N ASN A 155 23.34 -10.29 7.19
CA ASN A 155 24.45 -9.39 6.91
C ASN A 155 24.16 -7.99 7.46
N ILE A 156 24.74 -7.69 8.62
CA ILE A 156 24.50 -6.42 9.33
C ILE A 156 24.83 -5.18 8.50
N PHE A 157 25.78 -5.26 7.56
CA PHE A 157 26.20 -4.12 6.74
C PHE A 157 25.12 -3.61 5.78
N ILE A 158 24.20 -4.48 5.37
CA ILE A 158 23.05 -4.06 4.52
C ILE A 158 21.88 -3.55 5.34
N HIS A 159 21.92 -3.72 6.67
CA HIS A 159 20.85 -3.33 7.59
C HIS A 159 21.18 -2.10 8.43
N LYS A 160 22.46 -1.78 8.61
CA LYS A 160 22.93 -0.59 9.36
C LYS A 160 23.44 0.46 8.38
N VAL A 161 22.58 1.37 8.00
CA VAL A 161 22.72 2.29 6.87
C VAL A 161 22.79 3.76 7.28
N SER A 162 22.72 4.05 8.59
CA SER A 162 22.75 5.41 9.14
C SER A 162 24.04 6.18 8.84
N HIS A 163 25.14 5.47 8.49
CA HIS A 163 26.40 6.06 8.05
C HIS A 163 26.33 6.64 6.62
N ILE A 164 25.31 6.29 5.83
CA ILE A 164 25.06 6.80 4.48
C ILE A 164 24.37 8.17 4.60
N ASP A 165 24.78 9.11 3.73
CA ASP A 165 24.16 10.43 3.64
C ASP A 165 22.62 10.31 3.53
N PRO A 166 21.84 11.02 4.36
CA PRO A 166 20.38 10.99 4.32
C PRO A 166 19.78 11.19 2.93
N ALA A 167 20.33 12.12 2.14
CA ALA A 167 19.85 12.39 0.78
C ALA A 167 19.99 11.19 -0.17
N LYS A 168 20.86 10.24 0.15
CA LYS A 168 21.09 9.01 -0.62
C LYS A 168 20.27 7.81 -0.12
N ARG A 169 19.40 8.02 0.86
CA ARG A 169 18.61 6.98 1.52
C ARG A 169 17.10 7.10 1.25
N ILE A 170 16.70 8.02 0.36
CA ILE A 170 15.32 8.12 -0.10
C ILE A 170 15.26 8.00 -1.63
N THR A 171 14.22 7.32 -2.12
CA THR A 171 13.88 7.26 -3.54
C THR A 171 12.43 7.69 -3.70
N VAL A 172 12.20 8.68 -4.57
CA VAL A 172 10.89 9.32 -4.74
C VAL A 172 10.35 9.02 -6.12
N LEU A 173 9.15 8.43 -6.18
CA LEU A 173 8.35 8.30 -7.39
C LEU A 173 7.20 9.30 -7.31
N LYS A 174 7.01 10.09 -8.37
CA LYS A 174 5.93 11.08 -8.46
C LYS A 174 4.88 10.61 -9.45
N TYR A 175 3.62 10.76 -9.05
CA TYR A 175 2.46 10.39 -9.84
C TYR A 175 1.53 11.59 -9.99
N GLU A 176 0.99 11.75 -11.18
CA GLU A 176 -0.11 12.66 -11.48
C GLU A 176 -1.27 11.82 -11.99
N PHE A 177 -2.38 11.86 -11.27
CA PHE A 177 -3.58 11.10 -11.59
C PHE A 177 -4.66 12.05 -12.11
N ALA A 178 -4.45 12.56 -13.31
CA ALA A 178 -5.45 13.37 -13.99
C ALA A 178 -6.50 12.48 -14.67
N GLY A 179 -7.78 12.73 -14.36
CA GLY A 179 -8.91 12.20 -15.14
C GLY A 179 -9.77 11.15 -14.44
N GLU A 180 -11.07 11.16 -14.81
CA GLU A 180 -12.12 10.29 -14.23
C GLU A 180 -12.00 8.82 -14.64
N HIS A 181 -11.32 8.52 -15.75
CA HIS A 181 -11.26 7.15 -16.28
C HIS A 181 -10.78 6.11 -15.25
N HIS A 182 -9.79 6.45 -14.44
CA HIS A 182 -9.29 5.55 -13.39
C HIS A 182 -10.31 5.35 -12.27
N ILE A 183 -11.08 6.38 -11.95
CA ILE A 183 -12.14 6.31 -10.95
C ILE A 183 -13.26 5.38 -11.42
N ASP A 184 -13.70 5.50 -12.66
CA ASP A 184 -14.73 4.63 -13.21
C ASP A 184 -14.29 3.17 -13.27
N GLN A 185 -13.04 2.92 -13.64
CA GLN A 185 -12.47 1.58 -13.62
C GLN A 185 -12.40 1.00 -12.19
N MET A 186 -12.04 1.81 -11.20
CA MET A 186 -12.08 1.39 -9.80
C MET A 186 -13.49 1.10 -9.32
N LYS A 187 -14.47 1.97 -9.64
CA LYS A 187 -15.89 1.76 -9.29
C LYS A 187 -16.42 0.45 -9.86
N GLU A 188 -16.19 0.19 -11.14
CA GLU A 188 -16.63 -1.05 -11.79
C GLU A 188 -16.07 -2.29 -11.07
N LYS A 189 -14.75 -2.30 -10.84
CA LYS A 189 -14.07 -3.42 -10.16
C LYS A 189 -14.53 -3.60 -8.71
N LEU A 190 -14.69 -2.52 -7.97
CA LEU A 190 -15.07 -2.57 -6.55
C LEU A 190 -16.55 -2.96 -6.38
N THR A 191 -17.42 -2.55 -7.31
CA THR A 191 -18.81 -2.99 -7.34
C THR A 191 -18.88 -4.50 -7.58
N ALA A 192 -18.20 -4.99 -8.62
CA ALA A 192 -18.16 -6.42 -8.93
C ALA A 192 -17.52 -7.24 -7.77
N ALA A 193 -16.50 -6.69 -7.12
CA ALA A 193 -15.88 -7.33 -5.96
C ALA A 193 -16.84 -7.44 -4.77
N SER A 194 -17.62 -6.41 -4.50
CA SER A 194 -18.61 -6.40 -3.41
C SER A 194 -19.78 -7.34 -3.67
N GLU A 195 -20.23 -7.44 -4.92
CA GLU A 195 -21.25 -8.41 -5.36
C GLU A 195 -20.73 -9.84 -5.20
N TYR A 196 -19.51 -10.12 -5.67
CA TYR A 196 -18.90 -11.45 -5.56
C TYR A 196 -18.68 -11.86 -4.09
N TYR A 197 -18.26 -10.92 -3.24
CA TYR A 197 -18.15 -11.12 -1.81
C TYR A 197 -19.49 -11.52 -1.19
N SER A 198 -20.57 -10.77 -1.50
CA SER A 198 -21.91 -11.03 -0.97
C SER A 198 -22.47 -12.38 -1.43
N GLN A 199 -22.26 -12.73 -2.70
CA GLN A 199 -22.63 -14.05 -3.24
C GLN A 199 -21.91 -15.18 -2.51
N TYR A 200 -20.61 -15.03 -2.24
CA TYR A 200 -19.83 -16.04 -1.55
C TYR A 200 -20.24 -16.20 -0.09
N ILE A 201 -20.53 -15.11 0.63
CA ILE A 201 -21.08 -15.15 2.00
C ILE A 201 -22.42 -15.88 2.00
N ASN A 202 -23.31 -15.59 1.05
CA ASN A 202 -24.60 -16.30 0.93
C ASN A 202 -24.43 -17.80 0.70
N GLN A 203 -23.43 -18.23 -0.08
CA GLN A 203 -23.11 -19.65 -0.26
C GLN A 203 -22.62 -20.29 1.04
N LEU A 204 -21.86 -19.57 1.87
CA LEU A 204 -21.42 -20.07 3.16
C LEU A 204 -22.58 -20.24 4.16
N ASN A 205 -23.57 -19.35 4.12
CA ASN A 205 -24.76 -19.41 4.98
C ASN A 205 -25.72 -20.55 4.61
N ASN A 206 -25.71 -21.01 3.35
CA ASN A 206 -26.65 -22.01 2.82
C ASN A 206 -26.02 -23.43 2.71
N LYS A 207 -24.93 -23.70 3.43
CA LYS A 207 -24.29 -25.01 3.50
C LYS A 207 -25.01 -26.01 4.42
#